data_20f652318283b2c53fbbed6a5ad1e45b
#
_entry.id   20f652318283b2c53fbbed6a5ad1e45b
#
_cell.length_a   1.000
_cell.length_b   1.000
_cell.length_c   1.000
_cell.angle_alpha   90.00
_cell.angle_beta   90.00
_cell.angle_gamma   90.00
#
_symmetry.space_group_name_H-M   'P 1'
#
loop_
_entity.id
_entity.type
_entity.pdbx_description
1 polymer ?
#
loop_
_entity_poly.entity_id
_entity_poly.type
_entity_poly.pdbx_seq_one_letter_code
_entity_poly.pdbx_strand_id
1 'polypeptide(L)'
;MLFFQKIYFCTLFGKSRLMEIQIENLSKSYGPQKAVDAISFEVRPGEVVGFLGPNGAGKSTTMKMITGFLSIGEGEVKLGGKSVRDFGDELKRHIGYLPENNPLYLDMPVIDYLTFCGALQGMSKVDISRRLREMIHVCGLNAEKHKKIGELSKGYRQRVGLAQAMIHDPAVLVLDEPTTGLDPNQIVEIRNLIRELGKAKTVVLSTHILPEVEATCDRILIINNGKIVANGTAETLRKQAAGQEVVRLRIEDAPVAEILDALRRMPNIDTVDIIDKELNRLEVQSRTGTSSKREIFNLCVQKGWVLSELTPLETRLEDIFRNLTTN
;
A
#
# COMPACT_ATOMS: atom_id res chain seq x y z
N MET A 1 0.15 -8.61 -27.42
CA MET A 1 0.60 -9.44 -26.32
C MET A 1 -0.16 -9.15 -25.01
N LEU A 2 -0.44 -7.91 -24.65
CA LEU A 2 -1.23 -7.52 -23.45
C LEU A 2 -2.71 -7.99 -23.45
N PHE A 3 -3.33 -8.14 -24.59
CA PHE A 3 -4.76 -8.54 -24.69
C PHE A 3 -5.00 -10.04 -24.39
N PHE A 4 -4.03 -10.90 -24.73
CA PHE A 4 -4.11 -12.35 -24.43
C PHE A 4 -3.87 -12.64 -22.95
N GLN A 5 -3.03 -11.85 -22.25
CA GLN A 5 -2.85 -11.95 -20.79
C GLN A 5 -4.14 -11.63 -20.02
N LYS A 6 -4.91 -10.65 -20.47
CA LYS A 6 -6.16 -10.22 -19.81
C LYS A 6 -7.27 -11.29 -19.83
N ILE A 7 -7.40 -12.04 -20.94
CA ILE A 7 -8.41 -13.09 -21.09
C ILE A 7 -7.99 -14.34 -20.29
N TYR A 8 -6.70 -14.66 -20.22
CA TYR A 8 -6.18 -15.78 -19.45
C TYR A 8 -6.37 -15.61 -17.93
N PHE A 9 -6.18 -14.40 -17.41
CA PHE A 9 -6.35 -14.12 -15.98
C PHE A 9 -7.80 -14.31 -15.49
N CYS A 10 -8.77 -13.90 -16.29
CA CYS A 10 -10.20 -14.00 -15.93
C CYS A 10 -10.75 -15.43 -15.97
N THR A 11 -10.15 -16.33 -16.77
CA THR A 11 -10.52 -17.74 -16.88
C THR A 11 -9.75 -18.66 -15.93
N LEU A 12 -8.58 -18.24 -15.44
CA LEU A 12 -7.69 -19.03 -14.59
C LEU A 12 -8.12 -19.08 -13.12
N PHE A 13 -8.62 -17.96 -12.60
CA PHE A 13 -9.14 -17.92 -11.24
C PHE A 13 -10.64 -18.24 -11.32
N GLY A 14 -10.98 -19.54 -11.25
CA GLY A 14 -12.35 -19.97 -11.00
C GLY A 14 -12.94 -19.12 -9.89
N LYS A 15 -14.28 -18.94 -9.82
CA LYS A 15 -14.97 -18.12 -8.81
C LYS A 15 -14.53 -18.51 -7.38
N SER A 16 -13.31 -18.13 -7.01
CA SER A 16 -12.87 -18.07 -5.61
C SER A 16 -13.89 -17.15 -4.92
N ARG A 17 -14.61 -17.66 -3.92
CA ARG A 17 -15.51 -16.82 -3.14
C ARG A 17 -14.63 -15.76 -2.47
N LEU A 18 -14.66 -14.54 -3.02
CA LEU A 18 -14.07 -13.39 -2.36
C LEU A 18 -14.53 -13.33 -0.91
N MET A 19 -13.63 -13.12 0.01
CA MET A 19 -13.93 -13.06 1.44
C MET A 19 -13.57 -11.69 1.98
N GLU A 20 -14.42 -11.13 2.81
CA GLU A 20 -14.12 -9.94 3.60
C GLU A 20 -13.21 -10.28 4.77
N ILE A 21 -12.48 -9.29 5.24
CA ILE A 21 -11.72 -9.34 6.49
C ILE A 21 -12.30 -8.27 7.41
N GLN A 22 -12.71 -8.66 8.62
CA GLN A 22 -13.18 -7.73 9.64
C GLN A 22 -12.26 -7.83 10.85
N ILE A 23 -11.81 -6.70 11.34
CA ILE A 23 -10.92 -6.57 12.48
C ILE A 23 -11.58 -5.64 13.49
N GLU A 24 -11.77 -6.13 14.70
CA GLU A 24 -12.49 -5.44 15.78
C GLU A 24 -11.61 -5.35 17.03
N ASN A 25 -11.23 -4.14 17.42
CA ASN A 25 -10.47 -3.83 18.64
C ASN A 25 -9.23 -4.71 18.85
N LEU A 26 -8.53 -5.02 17.76
CA LEU A 26 -7.40 -5.93 17.76
C LEU A 26 -6.23 -5.35 18.52
N SER A 27 -5.72 -6.07 19.53
CA SER A 27 -4.59 -5.67 20.35
C SER A 27 -3.59 -6.80 20.55
N LYS A 28 -2.31 -6.43 20.62
CA LYS A 28 -1.21 -7.34 20.95
C LYS A 28 -0.12 -6.63 21.72
N SER A 29 0.25 -7.21 22.87
CA SER A 29 1.35 -6.73 23.69
C SER A 29 2.50 -7.73 23.73
N TYR A 30 3.72 -7.24 23.82
CA TYR A 30 4.94 -7.97 24.11
C TYR A 30 5.56 -7.37 25.39
N GLY A 31 5.32 -8.03 26.52
CA GLY A 31 5.63 -7.44 27.82
C GLY A 31 4.86 -6.12 28.02
N PRO A 32 5.53 -5.03 28.40
CA PRO A 32 4.88 -3.72 28.61
C PRO A 32 4.55 -2.97 27.31
N GLN A 33 5.13 -3.39 26.17
CA GLN A 33 4.96 -2.71 24.91
C GLN A 33 3.73 -3.22 24.16
N LYS A 34 2.77 -2.33 23.85
CA LYS A 34 1.66 -2.61 22.94
C LYS A 34 2.15 -2.43 21.51
N ALA A 35 2.34 -3.53 20.80
CA ALA A 35 2.70 -3.52 19.37
C ALA A 35 1.50 -3.21 18.46
N VAL A 36 0.28 -3.56 18.90
CA VAL A 36 -0.99 -3.22 18.27
C VAL A 36 -1.95 -2.85 19.38
N ASP A 37 -2.64 -1.70 19.26
CA ASP A 37 -3.49 -1.11 20.29
C ASP A 37 -4.88 -0.78 19.74
N ALA A 38 -5.83 -1.68 19.98
CA ALA A 38 -7.26 -1.55 19.71
C ALA A 38 -7.59 -1.10 18.26
N ILE A 39 -6.91 -1.65 17.25
CA ILE A 39 -7.18 -1.30 15.85
C ILE A 39 -8.44 -1.98 15.36
N SER A 40 -9.25 -1.23 14.58
CA SER A 40 -10.46 -1.73 13.94
C SER A 40 -10.52 -1.27 12.49
N PHE A 41 -10.75 -2.19 11.57
CA PHE A 41 -10.95 -1.91 10.14
C PHE A 41 -11.56 -3.12 9.45
N GLU A 42 -12.08 -2.88 8.24
CA GLU A 42 -12.57 -3.93 7.35
C GLU A 42 -11.81 -3.91 6.02
N VAL A 43 -11.76 -5.03 5.33
CA VAL A 43 -11.30 -5.12 3.94
C VAL A 43 -12.40 -5.78 3.14
N ARG A 44 -12.88 -5.08 2.13
CA ARG A 44 -14.00 -5.55 1.30
C ARG A 44 -13.56 -6.66 0.36
N PRO A 45 -14.48 -7.54 -0.03
CA PRO A 45 -14.20 -8.57 -1.02
C PRO A 45 -13.63 -7.97 -2.33
N GLY A 46 -12.43 -8.40 -2.74
CA GLY A 46 -11.78 -7.91 -3.95
C GLY A 46 -11.10 -6.53 -3.82
N GLU A 47 -10.95 -6.01 -2.60
CA GLU A 47 -10.21 -4.78 -2.32
C GLU A 47 -8.73 -5.09 -2.09
N VAL A 48 -7.85 -4.22 -2.59
CA VAL A 48 -6.42 -4.20 -2.27
C VAL A 48 -6.15 -3.10 -1.26
N VAL A 49 -5.88 -3.48 -0.01
CA VAL A 49 -5.60 -2.54 1.09
C VAL A 49 -4.12 -2.52 1.42
N GLY A 50 -3.53 -1.33 1.39
CA GLY A 50 -2.15 -1.08 1.80
C GLY A 50 -2.06 -0.70 3.28
N PHE A 51 -1.24 -1.41 4.05
CA PHE A 51 -0.96 -1.15 5.45
C PHE A 51 0.39 -0.43 5.55
N LEU A 52 0.38 0.89 5.59
CA LEU A 52 1.55 1.76 5.54
C LEU A 52 1.98 2.19 6.95
N GLY A 53 3.26 2.14 7.25
CA GLY A 53 3.78 2.64 8.52
C GLY A 53 5.29 2.45 8.66
N PRO A 54 5.93 3.16 9.59
CA PRO A 54 7.35 2.97 9.88
C PRO A 54 7.65 1.57 10.43
N ASN A 55 8.93 1.23 10.49
CA ASN A 55 9.36 -0.01 11.13
C ASN A 55 8.98 0.01 12.61
N GLY A 56 8.47 -1.13 13.12
CA GLY A 56 7.99 -1.23 14.51
C GLY A 56 6.58 -0.67 14.75
N ALA A 57 5.88 -0.12 13.74
CA ALA A 57 4.53 0.43 13.91
C ALA A 57 3.42 -0.60 14.18
N GLY A 58 3.71 -1.91 14.06
CA GLY A 58 2.74 -2.98 14.29
C GLY A 58 2.25 -3.70 13.02
N LYS A 59 2.77 -3.38 11.83
CA LYS A 59 2.35 -3.96 10.54
C LYS A 59 2.43 -5.49 10.52
N SER A 60 3.63 -6.04 10.64
CA SER A 60 3.86 -7.51 10.59
C SER A 60 3.17 -8.25 11.74
N THR A 61 3.02 -7.63 12.90
CA THR A 61 2.25 -8.20 14.02
C THR A 61 0.78 -8.34 13.64
N THR A 62 0.20 -7.31 13.00
CA THR A 62 -1.18 -7.34 12.51
C THR A 62 -1.35 -8.42 11.42
N MET A 63 -0.44 -8.49 10.42
CA MET A 63 -0.48 -9.51 9.37
C MET A 63 -0.44 -10.93 9.94
N LYS A 64 0.44 -11.18 10.93
CA LYS A 64 0.55 -12.48 11.61
C LYS A 64 -0.69 -12.85 12.42
N MET A 65 -1.40 -11.88 13.00
CA MET A 65 -2.68 -12.14 13.70
C MET A 65 -3.81 -12.44 12.71
N ILE A 66 -3.90 -11.71 11.59
CA ILE A 66 -4.89 -11.96 10.54
C ILE A 66 -4.75 -13.39 9.98
N THR A 67 -3.51 -13.84 9.80
CA THR A 67 -3.21 -15.17 9.23
C THR A 67 -3.28 -16.32 10.24
N GLY A 68 -3.53 -16.00 11.52
CA GLY A 68 -3.50 -16.99 12.60
C GLY A 68 -2.11 -17.55 12.91
N PHE A 69 -1.05 -16.93 12.38
CA PHE A 69 0.34 -17.28 12.70
C PHE A 69 0.74 -16.84 14.10
N LEU A 70 0.13 -15.75 14.57
CA LEU A 70 0.29 -15.23 15.92
C LEU A 70 -1.06 -15.20 16.63
N SER A 71 -1.09 -15.64 17.88
CA SER A 71 -2.29 -15.59 18.70
C SER A 71 -2.73 -14.15 18.94
N ILE A 72 -4.01 -13.90 18.80
CA ILE A 72 -4.66 -12.61 19.10
C ILE A 72 -4.64 -12.38 20.62
N GLY A 73 -4.20 -11.20 21.06
CA GLY A 73 -4.28 -10.78 22.46
C GLY A 73 -5.72 -10.45 22.85
N GLU A 74 -6.20 -9.29 22.42
CA GLU A 74 -7.56 -8.82 22.60
C GLU A 74 -8.21 -8.51 21.25
N GLY A 75 -9.52 -8.40 21.22
CA GLY A 75 -10.27 -8.13 20.01
C GLY A 75 -10.49 -9.38 19.14
N GLU A 76 -10.89 -9.19 17.91
CA GLU A 76 -11.27 -10.26 17.00
C GLU A 76 -10.85 -10.01 15.56
N VAL A 77 -10.57 -11.10 14.83
CA VAL A 77 -10.39 -11.13 13.38
C VAL A 77 -11.40 -12.12 12.81
N LYS A 78 -12.19 -11.67 11.84
CA LYS A 78 -13.17 -12.50 11.12
C LYS A 78 -12.84 -12.53 9.64
N LEU A 79 -12.96 -13.69 9.02
CA LEU A 79 -12.84 -13.92 7.59
C LEU A 79 -14.14 -14.50 7.07
N GLY A 80 -14.82 -13.78 6.18
CA GLY A 80 -16.13 -14.18 5.70
C GLY A 80 -17.14 -14.41 6.81
N GLY A 81 -17.10 -13.61 7.88
CA GLY A 81 -17.95 -13.71 9.07
C GLY A 81 -17.54 -14.76 10.09
N LYS A 82 -16.50 -15.60 9.84
CA LYS A 82 -16.01 -16.61 10.77
C LYS A 82 -14.80 -16.12 11.57
N SER A 83 -14.80 -16.34 12.89
CA SER A 83 -13.69 -15.97 13.78
C SER A 83 -12.42 -16.80 13.49
N VAL A 84 -11.28 -16.13 13.38
CA VAL A 84 -9.97 -16.80 13.23
C VAL A 84 -9.60 -17.59 14.49
N ARG A 85 -10.11 -17.20 15.67
CA ARG A 85 -9.88 -17.94 16.92
C ARG A 85 -10.53 -19.31 16.91
N ASP A 86 -11.78 -19.37 16.42
CA ASP A 86 -12.62 -20.58 16.54
C ASP A 86 -12.42 -21.51 15.32
N PHE A 87 -12.17 -20.95 14.16
CA PHE A 87 -12.09 -21.66 12.87
C PHE A 87 -10.71 -21.59 12.23
N GLY A 88 -9.63 -21.30 13.01
CA GLY A 88 -8.31 -20.96 12.47
C GLY A 88 -7.76 -21.97 11.46
N ASP A 89 -7.86 -23.27 11.72
CA ASP A 89 -7.34 -24.32 10.82
C ASP A 89 -8.17 -24.46 9.53
N GLU A 90 -9.49 -24.26 9.60
CA GLU A 90 -10.34 -24.22 8.41
C GLU A 90 -10.03 -22.98 7.57
N LEU A 91 -9.91 -21.82 8.23
CA LEU A 91 -9.69 -20.52 7.57
C LEU A 91 -8.31 -20.40 6.93
N LYS A 92 -7.28 -21.06 7.45
CA LYS A 92 -5.93 -21.09 6.85
C LYS A 92 -5.93 -21.54 5.38
N ARG A 93 -6.87 -22.41 4.99
CA ARG A 93 -7.04 -22.85 3.59
C ARG A 93 -7.53 -21.73 2.66
N HIS A 94 -8.10 -20.68 3.23
CA HIS A 94 -8.59 -19.51 2.48
C HIS A 94 -7.60 -18.35 2.48
N ILE A 95 -6.46 -18.49 3.17
CA ILE A 95 -5.45 -17.44 3.32
C ILE A 95 -4.15 -17.86 2.65
N GLY A 96 -3.65 -17.05 1.75
CA GLY A 96 -2.28 -17.09 1.29
C GLY A 96 -1.44 -16.07 2.05
N TYR A 97 -0.33 -16.48 2.62
CA TYR A 97 0.55 -15.60 3.39
C TYR A 97 1.97 -15.59 2.83
N LEU A 98 2.46 -14.41 2.52
CA LEU A 98 3.85 -14.14 2.19
C LEU A 98 4.47 -13.34 3.33
N PRO A 99 5.30 -13.93 4.20
CA PRO A 99 6.00 -13.21 5.26
C PRO A 99 7.15 -12.38 4.69
N GLU A 100 7.55 -11.32 5.40
CA GLU A 100 8.71 -10.47 5.06
C GLU A 100 9.99 -11.30 4.86
N ASN A 101 10.30 -12.17 5.84
CA ASN A 101 11.37 -13.15 5.74
C ASN A 101 10.79 -14.45 5.20
N ASN A 102 10.90 -14.66 3.91
CA ASN A 102 10.34 -15.80 3.21
C ASN A 102 11.17 -17.08 3.48
N PRO A 103 10.75 -18.01 4.37
CA PRO A 103 11.54 -19.17 4.78
C PRO A 103 11.42 -20.30 3.76
N LEU A 104 12.08 -20.17 2.62
CA LEU A 104 12.09 -21.16 1.54
C LEU A 104 13.10 -22.28 1.81
N TYR A 105 12.83 -23.49 1.29
CA TYR A 105 13.76 -24.60 1.32
C TYR A 105 14.77 -24.46 0.19
N LEU A 106 15.93 -23.89 0.51
CA LEU A 106 16.93 -23.44 -0.46
C LEU A 106 17.52 -24.56 -1.31
N ASP A 107 17.58 -25.79 -0.80
CA ASP A 107 18.10 -26.95 -1.50
C ASP A 107 17.12 -27.65 -2.44
N MET A 108 15.84 -27.24 -2.38
CA MET A 108 14.81 -27.82 -3.26
C MET A 108 14.72 -27.06 -4.59
N PRO A 109 14.50 -27.75 -5.71
CA PRO A 109 14.05 -27.15 -6.95
C PRO A 109 12.69 -26.44 -6.77
N VAL A 110 12.48 -25.35 -7.49
CA VAL A 110 11.24 -24.56 -7.40
C VAL A 110 9.99 -25.43 -7.60
N ILE A 111 10.00 -26.29 -8.63
CA ILE A 111 8.86 -27.15 -8.97
C ILE A 111 8.54 -28.15 -7.85
N ASP A 112 9.58 -28.72 -7.23
CA ASP A 112 9.42 -29.69 -6.16
C ASP A 112 8.91 -29.02 -4.88
N TYR A 113 9.45 -27.83 -4.57
CA TYR A 113 8.99 -27.02 -3.44
C TYR A 113 7.52 -26.63 -3.56
N LEU A 114 7.09 -26.11 -4.71
CA LEU A 114 5.68 -25.74 -4.93
C LEU A 114 4.77 -26.96 -4.91
N THR A 115 5.22 -28.11 -5.43
CA THR A 115 4.50 -29.40 -5.35
C THR A 115 4.32 -29.82 -3.89
N PHE A 116 5.38 -29.73 -3.10
CA PHE A 116 5.37 -30.03 -1.68
C PHE A 116 4.39 -29.10 -0.92
N CYS A 117 4.41 -27.80 -1.20
CA CYS A 117 3.49 -26.84 -0.59
C CYS A 117 2.03 -27.17 -0.92
N GLY A 118 1.72 -27.52 -2.18
CA GLY A 118 0.39 -27.96 -2.57
C GLY A 118 -0.07 -29.23 -1.83
N ALA A 119 0.84 -30.18 -1.63
CA ALA A 119 0.55 -31.41 -0.87
C ALA A 119 0.25 -31.10 0.62
N LEU A 120 1.02 -30.21 1.25
CA LEU A 120 0.78 -29.74 2.62
C LEU A 120 -0.60 -29.08 2.79
N GLN A 121 -1.10 -28.41 1.75
CA GLN A 121 -2.44 -27.81 1.73
C GLN A 121 -3.57 -28.84 1.49
N GLY A 122 -3.21 -30.14 1.37
CA GLY A 122 -4.15 -31.23 1.16
C GLY A 122 -4.74 -31.28 -0.26
N MET A 123 -4.06 -30.69 -1.25
CA MET A 123 -4.52 -30.69 -2.65
C MET A 123 -4.35 -32.05 -3.30
N SER A 124 -5.25 -32.40 -4.23
CA SER A 124 -5.08 -33.60 -5.06
C SER A 124 -3.89 -33.44 -6.02
N LYS A 125 -3.27 -34.58 -6.41
CA LYS A 125 -2.15 -34.56 -7.39
C LYS A 125 -2.53 -33.88 -8.71
N VAL A 126 -3.78 -34.01 -9.14
CA VAL A 126 -4.31 -33.39 -10.36
C VAL A 126 -4.38 -31.88 -10.19
N ASP A 127 -4.91 -31.40 -9.06
CA ASP A 127 -4.98 -29.96 -8.77
C ASP A 127 -3.59 -29.35 -8.59
N ILE A 128 -2.68 -30.02 -7.89
CA ILE A 128 -1.29 -29.59 -7.78
C ILE A 128 -0.68 -29.39 -9.16
N SER A 129 -0.79 -30.38 -10.04
CA SER A 129 -0.22 -30.32 -11.40
C SER A 129 -0.82 -29.17 -12.22
N ARG A 130 -2.12 -28.88 -12.08
CA ARG A 130 -2.79 -27.77 -12.73
C ARG A 130 -2.30 -26.43 -12.16
N ARG A 131 -2.40 -26.25 -10.83
CA ARG A 131 -2.03 -25.00 -10.14
C ARG A 131 -0.55 -24.69 -10.25
N LEU A 132 0.31 -25.70 -10.25
CA LEU A 132 1.75 -25.53 -10.44
C LEU A 132 2.07 -24.85 -11.78
N ARG A 133 1.46 -25.32 -12.89
CA ARG A 133 1.64 -24.68 -14.22
C ARG A 133 1.15 -23.23 -14.21
N GLU A 134 0.01 -22.99 -13.58
CA GLU A 134 -0.57 -21.64 -13.44
C GLU A 134 0.38 -20.72 -12.65
N MET A 135 0.84 -21.15 -11.48
CA MET A 135 1.71 -20.36 -10.61
C MET A 135 3.07 -20.06 -11.23
N ILE A 136 3.68 -21.07 -11.88
CA ILE A 136 4.94 -20.89 -12.62
C ILE A 136 4.78 -19.82 -13.72
N HIS A 137 3.65 -19.84 -14.43
CA HIS A 137 3.38 -18.86 -15.48
C HIS A 137 3.10 -17.46 -14.90
N VAL A 138 2.18 -17.37 -13.96
CA VAL A 138 1.71 -16.10 -13.34
C VAL A 138 2.85 -15.37 -12.61
N CYS A 139 3.69 -16.12 -11.88
CA CYS A 139 4.82 -15.54 -11.15
C CYS A 139 6.10 -15.39 -12.01
N GLY A 140 6.06 -15.72 -13.30
CA GLY A 140 7.20 -15.58 -14.21
C GLY A 140 8.38 -16.50 -13.89
N LEU A 141 8.11 -17.73 -13.41
CA LEU A 141 9.12 -18.69 -12.97
C LEU A 141 9.52 -19.72 -14.05
N ASN A 142 9.05 -19.58 -15.28
CA ASN A 142 9.25 -20.58 -16.33
C ASN A 142 10.71 -20.94 -16.59
N ALA A 143 11.61 -19.94 -16.62
CA ALA A 143 13.03 -20.16 -16.86
C ALA A 143 13.77 -20.77 -15.67
N GLU A 144 13.24 -20.57 -14.46
CA GLU A 144 13.93 -20.89 -13.21
C GLU A 144 13.36 -22.11 -12.49
N LYS A 145 12.26 -22.70 -12.98
CA LYS A 145 11.47 -23.73 -12.29
C LYS A 145 12.22 -25.01 -11.88
N HIS A 146 13.31 -25.33 -12.58
CA HIS A 146 14.14 -26.51 -12.31
C HIS A 146 15.39 -26.22 -11.48
N LYS A 147 15.70 -24.92 -11.24
CA LYS A 147 16.83 -24.52 -10.39
C LYS A 147 16.49 -24.70 -8.93
N LYS A 148 17.52 -24.93 -8.10
CA LYS A 148 17.38 -24.85 -6.65
C LYS A 148 17.04 -23.42 -6.23
N ILE A 149 16.17 -23.27 -5.24
CA ILE A 149 15.75 -21.97 -4.73
C ILE A 149 16.94 -21.14 -4.24
N GLY A 150 17.95 -21.78 -3.65
CA GLY A 150 19.18 -21.12 -3.21
C GLY A 150 20.00 -20.47 -4.33
N GLU A 151 19.87 -20.94 -5.57
CA GLU A 151 20.56 -20.39 -6.75
C GLU A 151 19.86 -19.17 -7.35
N LEU A 152 18.64 -18.88 -6.88
CA LEU A 152 17.83 -17.78 -7.40
C LEU A 152 18.24 -16.42 -6.82
N SER A 153 18.07 -15.36 -7.61
CA SER A 153 18.13 -13.99 -7.08
C SER A 153 17.05 -13.76 -6.02
N LYS A 154 17.21 -12.72 -5.20
CA LYS A 154 16.23 -12.35 -4.18
C LYS A 154 14.84 -12.12 -4.80
N GLY A 155 14.76 -11.48 -5.96
CA GLY A 155 13.49 -11.24 -6.68
C GLY A 155 12.81 -12.53 -7.12
N TYR A 156 13.55 -13.47 -7.64
CA TYR A 156 12.99 -14.79 -7.99
C TYR A 156 12.55 -15.58 -6.75
N ARG A 157 13.28 -15.51 -5.64
CA ARG A 157 12.84 -16.10 -4.36
C ARG A 157 11.54 -15.48 -3.86
N GLN A 158 11.38 -14.19 -4.01
CA GLN A 158 10.12 -13.50 -3.66
C GLN A 158 8.95 -13.99 -4.54
N ARG A 159 9.17 -14.18 -5.84
CA ARG A 159 8.18 -14.77 -6.75
C ARG A 159 7.82 -16.22 -6.39
N VAL A 160 8.78 -17.02 -5.93
CA VAL A 160 8.52 -18.38 -5.42
C VAL A 160 7.66 -18.32 -4.17
N GLY A 161 7.93 -17.40 -3.23
CA GLY A 161 7.09 -17.21 -2.05
C GLY A 161 5.67 -16.75 -2.38
N LEU A 162 5.51 -15.87 -3.36
CA LEU A 162 4.20 -15.46 -3.84
C LEU A 162 3.46 -16.64 -4.51
N ALA A 163 4.14 -17.44 -5.32
CA ALA A 163 3.59 -18.66 -5.90
C ALA A 163 3.16 -19.68 -4.82
N GLN A 164 3.97 -19.85 -3.77
CA GLN A 164 3.63 -20.66 -2.60
C GLN A 164 2.36 -20.16 -1.91
N ALA A 165 2.28 -18.86 -1.65
CA ALA A 165 1.11 -18.26 -1.00
C ALA A 165 -0.18 -18.47 -1.81
N MET A 166 -0.08 -18.66 -3.12
CA MET A 166 -1.21 -18.78 -4.04
C MET A 166 -1.50 -20.18 -4.55
N ILE A 167 -0.66 -21.17 -4.27
CA ILE A 167 -0.75 -22.52 -4.88
C ILE A 167 -2.10 -23.18 -4.64
N HIS A 168 -2.68 -23.00 -3.45
CA HIS A 168 -3.96 -23.59 -3.02
C HIS A 168 -5.19 -22.73 -3.36
N ASP A 169 -5.03 -21.68 -4.16
CA ASP A 169 -6.08 -20.77 -4.60
C ASP A 169 -6.86 -20.07 -3.46
N PRO A 170 -6.17 -19.40 -2.53
CA PRO A 170 -6.82 -18.74 -1.40
C PRO A 170 -7.74 -17.59 -1.86
N ALA A 171 -8.78 -17.28 -1.07
CA ALA A 171 -9.66 -16.13 -1.26
C ALA A 171 -9.03 -14.81 -0.80
N VAL A 172 -8.14 -14.89 0.19
CA VAL A 172 -7.46 -13.77 0.83
C VAL A 172 -5.95 -13.92 0.67
N LEU A 173 -5.26 -12.84 0.30
CA LEU A 173 -3.80 -12.75 0.30
C LEU A 173 -3.33 -11.72 1.32
N VAL A 174 -2.42 -12.15 2.17
CA VAL A 174 -1.73 -11.27 3.12
C VAL A 174 -0.25 -11.26 2.75
N LEU A 175 0.27 -10.08 2.39
CA LEU A 175 1.61 -9.91 1.86
C LEU A 175 2.38 -8.94 2.76
N ASP A 176 3.39 -9.44 3.46
CA ASP A 176 4.21 -8.63 4.38
C ASP A 176 5.48 -8.18 3.68
N GLU A 177 5.60 -6.88 3.37
CA GLU A 177 6.72 -6.24 2.67
C GLU A 177 7.10 -6.96 1.34
N PRO A 178 6.16 -7.16 0.39
CA PRO A 178 6.36 -8.04 -0.76
C PRO A 178 7.45 -7.57 -1.75
N THR A 179 7.87 -6.33 -1.67
CA THR A 179 8.83 -5.68 -2.58
C THR A 179 10.19 -5.41 -1.94
N THR A 180 10.35 -5.73 -0.66
CA THR A 180 11.58 -5.41 0.10
C THR A 180 12.83 -6.06 -0.51
N GLY A 181 13.79 -5.19 -0.87
CA GLY A 181 15.11 -5.57 -1.40
C GLY A 181 15.07 -6.08 -2.85
N LEU A 182 14.05 -5.71 -3.60
CA LEU A 182 13.98 -5.88 -5.05
C LEU A 182 14.54 -4.65 -5.77
N ASP A 183 15.00 -4.85 -7.01
CA ASP A 183 15.38 -3.74 -7.88
C ASP A 183 14.12 -3.02 -8.43
N PRO A 184 14.27 -1.77 -8.95
CA PRO A 184 13.12 -0.98 -9.42
C PRO A 184 12.24 -1.67 -10.47
N ASN A 185 12.82 -2.45 -11.37
CA ASN A 185 12.06 -3.16 -12.40
C ASN A 185 11.24 -4.31 -11.79
N GLN A 186 11.85 -5.08 -10.88
CA GLN A 186 11.18 -6.16 -10.15
C GLN A 186 10.04 -5.62 -9.27
N ILE A 187 10.22 -4.46 -8.64
CA ILE A 187 9.15 -3.80 -7.88
C ILE A 187 7.94 -3.53 -8.77
N VAL A 188 8.15 -2.95 -9.96
CA VAL A 188 7.05 -2.68 -10.90
C VAL A 188 6.32 -3.97 -11.31
N GLU A 189 7.06 -5.03 -11.58
CA GLU A 189 6.50 -6.33 -11.97
C GLU A 189 5.66 -6.96 -10.86
N ILE A 190 6.17 -6.98 -9.61
CA ILE A 190 5.44 -7.51 -8.44
C ILE A 190 4.19 -6.66 -8.15
N ARG A 191 4.27 -5.34 -8.23
CA ARG A 191 3.12 -4.44 -8.07
C ARG A 191 2.03 -4.71 -9.10
N ASN A 192 2.39 -4.84 -10.36
CA ASN A 192 1.45 -5.17 -11.42
C ASN A 192 0.78 -6.52 -11.16
N LEU A 193 1.54 -7.53 -10.71
CA LEU A 193 1.02 -8.83 -10.34
C LEU A 193 0.02 -8.72 -9.18
N ILE A 194 0.35 -8.00 -8.11
CA ILE A 194 -0.55 -7.79 -6.96
C ILE A 194 -1.86 -7.10 -7.40
N ARG A 195 -1.80 -6.07 -8.27
CA ARG A 195 -3.00 -5.41 -8.81
C ARG A 195 -3.89 -6.35 -9.62
N GLU A 196 -3.29 -7.20 -10.45
CA GLU A 196 -4.05 -8.20 -11.20
C GLU A 196 -4.69 -9.25 -10.28
N LEU A 197 -3.97 -9.68 -9.22
CA LEU A 197 -4.50 -10.59 -8.20
C LEU A 197 -5.67 -9.97 -7.43
N GLY A 198 -5.63 -8.67 -7.12
CA GLY A 198 -6.69 -7.94 -6.44
C GLY A 198 -8.03 -7.96 -7.18
N LYS A 199 -8.04 -8.17 -8.51
CA LYS A 199 -9.29 -8.32 -9.26
C LYS A 199 -10.06 -9.62 -8.94
N ALA A 200 -9.39 -10.62 -8.39
CA ALA A 200 -9.95 -11.93 -8.12
C ALA A 200 -9.84 -12.35 -6.65
N LYS A 201 -9.12 -11.60 -5.83
CA LYS A 201 -8.81 -11.93 -4.43
C LYS A 201 -8.86 -10.68 -3.56
N THR A 202 -9.17 -10.84 -2.29
CA THR A 202 -9.01 -9.78 -1.28
C THR A 202 -7.55 -9.74 -0.86
N VAL A 203 -6.91 -8.58 -0.92
CA VAL A 203 -5.47 -8.45 -0.67
C VAL A 203 -5.21 -7.42 0.44
N VAL A 204 -4.40 -7.81 1.42
CA VAL A 204 -3.80 -6.89 2.39
C VAL A 204 -2.29 -6.95 2.21
N LEU A 205 -1.66 -5.83 1.96
CA LEU A 205 -0.21 -5.76 1.88
C LEU A 205 0.35 -4.73 2.86
N SER A 206 1.46 -5.06 3.50
CA SER A 206 2.22 -4.12 4.31
C SER A 206 3.39 -3.55 3.53
N THR A 207 3.72 -2.30 3.76
CA THR A 207 4.96 -1.66 3.30
C THR A 207 5.23 -0.39 4.10
N HIS A 208 6.48 0.05 4.07
CA HIS A 208 6.89 1.37 4.58
C HIS A 208 7.13 2.38 3.44
N ILE A 209 6.89 1.97 2.20
CA ILE A 209 7.18 2.75 0.98
C ILE A 209 5.88 3.31 0.41
N LEU A 210 5.66 4.60 0.58
CA LEU A 210 4.42 5.27 0.18
C LEU A 210 4.12 5.16 -1.33
N PRO A 211 5.04 5.40 -2.27
CA PRO A 211 4.79 5.23 -3.71
C PRO A 211 4.30 3.83 -4.10
N GLU A 212 4.57 2.81 -3.29
CA GLU A 212 4.09 1.45 -3.55
C GLU A 212 2.60 1.33 -3.29
N VAL A 213 2.12 1.82 -2.13
CA VAL A 213 0.69 1.77 -1.80
C VAL A 213 -0.13 2.64 -2.73
N GLU A 214 0.35 3.83 -3.09
CA GLU A 214 -0.33 4.72 -4.04
C GLU A 214 -0.55 4.07 -5.41
N ALA A 215 0.46 3.35 -5.89
CA ALA A 215 0.39 2.74 -7.21
C ALA A 215 -0.32 1.38 -7.22
N THR A 216 -0.54 0.74 -6.07
CA THR A 216 -0.99 -0.66 -6.00
C THR A 216 -2.35 -0.81 -5.33
N CYS A 217 -2.66 0.02 -4.32
CA CYS A 217 -3.79 -0.19 -3.42
C CYS A 217 -4.98 0.69 -3.77
N ASP A 218 -6.18 0.17 -3.53
CA ASP A 218 -7.43 0.91 -3.62
C ASP A 218 -7.60 1.83 -2.41
N ARG A 219 -7.11 1.38 -1.24
CA ARG A 219 -7.21 2.10 0.03
C ARG A 219 -5.96 1.90 0.88
N ILE A 220 -5.62 2.92 1.67
CA ILE A 220 -4.42 2.98 2.50
C ILE A 220 -4.85 3.12 3.96
N LEU A 221 -4.31 2.26 4.81
CA LEU A 221 -4.35 2.37 6.26
C LEU A 221 -2.97 2.81 6.74
N ILE A 222 -2.88 3.95 7.41
CA ILE A 222 -1.62 4.40 8.01
C ILE A 222 -1.62 3.99 9.47
N ILE A 223 -0.61 3.21 9.86
CA ILE A 223 -0.40 2.79 11.25
C ILE A 223 0.84 3.46 11.84
N ASN A 224 0.71 3.96 13.06
CA ASN A 224 1.83 4.49 13.84
C ASN A 224 1.64 4.10 15.31
N ASN A 225 2.72 3.65 15.97
CA ASN A 225 2.71 3.25 17.39
C ASN A 225 1.54 2.30 17.76
N GLY A 226 1.29 1.32 16.88
CA GLY A 226 0.23 0.32 17.07
C GLY A 226 -1.18 0.79 16.80
N LYS A 227 -1.42 2.04 16.36
CA LYS A 227 -2.74 2.61 16.11
C LYS A 227 -2.93 3.00 14.66
N ILE A 228 -4.14 2.84 14.12
CA ILE A 228 -4.50 3.40 12.82
C ILE A 228 -4.70 4.90 12.98
N VAL A 229 -3.85 5.69 12.32
CA VAL A 229 -3.88 7.17 12.36
C VAL A 229 -4.56 7.78 11.15
N ALA A 230 -4.70 7.04 10.05
CA ALA A 230 -5.46 7.46 8.87
C ALA A 230 -5.97 6.25 8.09
N ASN A 231 -7.11 6.43 7.40
CA ASN A 231 -7.78 5.41 6.59
C ASN A 231 -8.53 6.08 5.43
N GLY A 232 -8.15 5.79 4.20
CA GLY A 232 -8.80 6.36 3.01
C GLY A 232 -8.10 6.00 1.72
N THR A 233 -8.68 6.44 0.59
CA THR A 233 -7.97 6.42 -0.69
C THR A 233 -6.85 7.46 -0.69
N ALA A 234 -5.86 7.33 -1.58
CA ALA A 234 -4.80 8.33 -1.74
C ALA A 234 -5.37 9.74 -1.91
N GLU A 235 -6.44 9.88 -2.71
CA GLU A 235 -7.13 11.15 -2.93
C GLU A 235 -7.81 11.68 -1.66
N THR A 236 -8.52 10.81 -0.93
CA THR A 236 -9.19 11.18 0.33
C THR A 236 -8.20 11.65 1.38
N LEU A 237 -7.07 10.93 1.52
CA LEU A 237 -6.01 11.28 2.47
C LEU A 237 -5.36 12.62 2.12
N ARG A 238 -5.09 12.88 0.83
CA ARG A 238 -4.61 14.21 0.38
C ARG A 238 -5.62 15.31 0.71
N LYS A 239 -6.91 15.10 0.44
CA LYS A 239 -7.96 16.09 0.76
C LYS A 239 -8.10 16.35 2.26
N GLN A 240 -8.01 15.32 3.10
CA GLN A 240 -8.07 15.46 4.56
C GLN A 240 -6.90 16.24 5.14
N ALA A 241 -5.71 16.07 4.55
CA ALA A 241 -4.50 16.78 4.98
C ALA A 241 -4.32 18.12 4.27
N ALA A 242 -4.98 18.34 3.14
CA ALA A 242 -5.04 19.63 2.46
C ALA A 242 -5.92 20.62 3.24
N GLY A 243 -5.56 20.86 4.53
CA GLY A 243 -6.27 21.83 5.37
C GLY A 243 -6.25 23.24 4.80
N GLN A 244 -5.23 23.58 4.01
CA GLN A 244 -5.02 24.90 3.41
C GLN A 244 -4.42 24.73 2.01
N GLU A 245 -4.98 25.48 1.04
CA GLU A 245 -4.40 25.51 -0.30
C GLU A 245 -3.06 26.23 -0.26
N VAL A 246 -2.00 25.59 -0.76
CA VAL A 246 -0.69 26.20 -0.97
C VAL A 246 -0.46 26.42 -2.45
N VAL A 247 -0.08 27.65 -2.82
CA VAL A 247 0.18 28.04 -4.20
C VAL A 247 1.59 28.58 -4.31
N ARG A 248 2.38 28.03 -5.22
CA ARG A 248 3.66 28.62 -5.61
C ARG A 248 3.40 29.63 -6.70
N LEU A 249 3.98 30.80 -6.52
CA LEU A 249 3.85 31.89 -7.50
C LEU A 249 5.21 32.56 -7.76
N ARG A 250 5.33 33.13 -8.95
CA ARG A 250 6.41 34.02 -9.34
C ARG A 250 5.81 35.27 -9.93
N ILE A 251 6.19 36.42 -9.37
CA ILE A 251 5.74 37.74 -9.83
C ILE A 251 6.96 38.53 -10.30
N GLU A 252 6.89 39.05 -11.50
CA GLU A 252 7.92 39.89 -12.11
C GLU A 252 7.47 41.36 -12.13
N ASP A 253 8.41 42.25 -12.39
CA ASP A 253 8.20 43.71 -12.49
C ASP A 253 7.73 44.40 -11.19
N ALA A 254 8.05 43.81 -10.03
CA ALA A 254 7.79 44.39 -8.73
C ALA A 254 8.86 44.02 -7.69
N PRO A 255 9.16 44.91 -6.71
CA PRO A 255 10.02 44.56 -5.59
C PRO A 255 9.35 43.53 -4.68
N VAL A 256 10.15 42.50 -4.23
CA VAL A 256 9.65 41.45 -3.32
C VAL A 256 8.92 42.01 -2.09
N ALA A 257 9.44 43.09 -1.52
CA ALA A 257 8.83 43.71 -0.33
C ALA A 257 7.39 44.21 -0.62
N GLU A 258 7.15 44.81 -1.78
CA GLU A 258 5.81 45.26 -2.16
C GLU A 258 4.86 44.10 -2.44
N ILE A 259 5.36 43.03 -3.09
CA ILE A 259 4.59 41.81 -3.34
C ILE A 259 4.14 41.20 -2.00
N LEU A 260 5.09 41.03 -1.06
CA LEU A 260 4.82 40.47 0.27
C LEU A 260 3.77 41.28 1.03
N ASP A 261 3.92 42.59 1.05
CA ASP A 261 3.00 43.48 1.78
C ASP A 261 1.59 43.43 1.19
N ALA A 262 1.48 43.40 -0.13
CA ALA A 262 0.21 43.26 -0.82
C ALA A 262 -0.48 41.91 -0.57
N LEU A 263 0.28 40.79 -0.66
CA LEU A 263 -0.26 39.45 -0.42
C LEU A 263 -0.69 39.25 1.05
N ARG A 264 0.09 39.74 2.02
CA ARG A 264 -0.24 39.64 3.46
C ARG A 264 -1.47 40.43 3.88
N ARG A 265 -1.86 41.42 3.12
CA ARG A 265 -3.10 42.17 3.36
C ARG A 265 -4.35 41.48 2.84
N MET A 266 -4.22 40.41 2.08
CA MET A 266 -5.37 39.67 1.54
C MET A 266 -6.06 38.85 2.63
N PRO A 267 -7.38 38.90 2.77
CA PRO A 267 -8.11 38.31 3.90
C PRO A 267 -8.12 36.75 3.83
N ASN A 268 -7.93 36.19 2.64
CA ASN A 268 -7.93 34.73 2.40
C ASN A 268 -6.53 34.10 2.44
N ILE A 269 -5.49 34.89 2.69
CA ILE A 269 -4.11 34.42 2.86
C ILE A 269 -3.81 34.27 4.35
N ASP A 270 -3.15 33.16 4.70
CA ASP A 270 -2.69 32.85 6.04
C ASP A 270 -1.20 33.16 6.20
N THR A 271 -0.36 32.54 5.35
CA THR A 271 1.09 32.77 5.35
C THR A 271 1.63 33.02 3.93
N VAL A 272 2.75 33.74 3.87
CA VAL A 272 3.51 33.99 2.63
C VAL A 272 4.98 33.81 2.95
N ASP A 273 5.60 32.82 2.30
CA ASP A 273 7.00 32.47 2.46
C ASP A 273 7.79 32.76 1.17
N ILE A 274 9.00 33.27 1.31
CA ILE A 274 9.90 33.53 0.18
C ILE A 274 10.75 32.28 -0.07
N ILE A 275 10.62 31.70 -1.26
CA ILE A 275 11.43 30.56 -1.69
C ILE A 275 12.70 31.03 -2.37
N ASP A 276 12.58 32.05 -3.21
CA ASP A 276 13.73 32.62 -3.93
C ASP A 276 13.51 34.14 -4.09
N LYS A 277 14.41 34.92 -3.48
CA LYS A 277 14.34 36.40 -3.52
C LYS A 277 14.73 36.97 -4.88
N GLU A 278 15.67 36.34 -5.59
CA GLU A 278 16.19 36.85 -6.85
C GLU A 278 15.15 36.63 -7.97
N LEU A 279 14.43 35.53 -7.91
CA LEU A 279 13.41 35.18 -8.88
C LEU A 279 11.99 35.62 -8.46
N ASN A 280 11.82 36.33 -7.34
CA ASN A 280 10.52 36.66 -6.74
C ASN A 280 9.58 35.46 -6.65
N ARG A 281 10.11 34.30 -6.23
CA ARG A 281 9.36 33.08 -6.09
C ARG A 281 8.89 32.93 -4.64
N LEU A 282 7.57 32.79 -4.47
CA LEU A 282 6.91 32.74 -3.16
C LEU A 282 6.01 31.51 -3.06
N GLU A 283 5.78 31.04 -1.85
CA GLU A 283 4.69 30.13 -1.50
C GLU A 283 3.67 30.86 -0.65
N VAL A 284 2.42 30.75 -1.05
CA VAL A 284 1.29 31.40 -0.41
C VAL A 284 0.35 30.32 0.09
N GLN A 285 0.08 30.32 1.38
CA GLN A 285 -0.87 29.44 2.01
C GLN A 285 -2.20 30.17 2.21
N SER A 286 -3.28 29.64 1.65
CA SER A 286 -4.64 30.17 1.82
C SER A 286 -5.24 29.72 3.16
N ARG A 287 -6.15 30.48 3.72
CA ARG A 287 -6.92 30.05 4.91
C ARG A 287 -7.78 28.84 4.59
N THR A 288 -8.01 28.01 5.60
CA THR A 288 -8.79 26.78 5.47
C THR A 288 -10.13 27.02 4.76
N GLY A 289 -10.41 26.23 3.72
CA GLY A 289 -11.67 26.32 2.96
C GLY A 289 -11.75 27.47 1.95
N THR A 290 -10.66 28.24 1.75
CA THR A 290 -10.62 29.33 0.76
C THR A 290 -9.57 29.04 -0.32
N SER A 291 -9.72 29.67 -1.50
CA SER A 291 -8.72 29.66 -2.57
C SER A 291 -8.26 31.09 -2.82
N SER A 292 -6.96 31.30 -2.91
CA SER A 292 -6.37 32.62 -3.16
C SER A 292 -5.98 32.86 -4.62
N LYS A 293 -6.10 31.87 -5.49
CA LYS A 293 -5.60 31.95 -6.89
C LYS A 293 -6.20 33.09 -7.68
N ARG A 294 -7.54 33.21 -7.64
CA ARG A 294 -8.26 34.25 -8.40
C ARG A 294 -7.92 35.63 -7.90
N GLU A 295 -7.85 35.81 -6.60
CA GLU A 295 -7.55 37.09 -5.96
C GLU A 295 -6.11 37.52 -6.21
N ILE A 296 -5.13 36.56 -6.16
CA ILE A 296 -3.71 36.80 -6.51
C ILE A 296 -3.62 37.26 -7.98
N PHE A 297 -4.31 36.57 -8.88
CA PHE A 297 -4.31 36.96 -10.30
C PHE A 297 -4.87 38.35 -10.46
N ASN A 298 -6.02 38.67 -9.84
CA ASN A 298 -6.65 39.99 -9.91
C ASN A 298 -5.75 41.08 -9.31
N LEU A 299 -5.05 40.80 -8.21
CA LEU A 299 -4.08 41.72 -7.60
C LEU A 299 -2.96 42.08 -8.59
N CYS A 300 -2.39 41.08 -9.26
CA CYS A 300 -1.35 41.28 -10.27
C CYS A 300 -1.85 42.14 -11.43
N VAL A 301 -3.06 41.89 -11.92
CA VAL A 301 -3.69 42.73 -12.97
C VAL A 301 -3.87 44.17 -12.51
N GLN A 302 -4.38 44.38 -11.29
CA GLN A 302 -4.60 45.73 -10.74
C GLN A 302 -3.31 46.54 -10.54
N LYS A 303 -2.24 45.84 -10.15
CA LYS A 303 -0.91 46.43 -9.91
C LYS A 303 -0.05 46.57 -11.18
N GLY A 304 -0.47 45.93 -12.28
CA GLY A 304 0.32 45.87 -13.50
C GLY A 304 1.55 44.96 -13.39
N TRP A 305 1.53 43.99 -12.47
CA TRP A 305 2.59 43.02 -12.28
C TRP A 305 2.42 41.85 -13.22
N VAL A 306 3.54 41.25 -13.64
CA VAL A 306 3.53 40.04 -14.47
C VAL A 306 3.56 38.80 -13.58
N LEU A 307 2.49 38.01 -13.61
CA LEU A 307 2.41 36.71 -12.93
C LEU A 307 2.94 35.63 -13.87
N SER A 308 4.20 35.22 -13.72
CA SER A 308 4.88 34.26 -14.60
C SER A 308 4.73 32.79 -14.14
N GLU A 309 4.40 32.57 -12.87
CA GLU A 309 4.08 31.24 -12.33
C GLU A 309 2.93 31.33 -11.33
N LEU A 310 1.95 30.42 -11.43
CA LEU A 310 0.88 30.23 -10.46
C LEU A 310 0.51 28.75 -10.41
N THR A 311 1.24 27.99 -9.60
CA THR A 311 1.12 26.56 -9.55
C THR A 311 0.59 26.10 -8.19
N PRO A 312 -0.57 25.42 -8.12
CA PRO A 312 -1.01 24.82 -6.88
C PRO A 312 -0.02 23.74 -6.45
N LEU A 313 0.39 23.78 -5.20
CA LEU A 313 1.14 22.71 -4.60
C LEU A 313 0.14 21.70 -4.01
N GLU A 314 0.07 20.54 -4.61
CA GLU A 314 -0.67 19.44 -4.01
C GLU A 314 0.06 18.98 -2.77
N THR A 315 -0.66 18.87 -1.64
CA THR A 315 -0.12 18.23 -0.44
C THR A 315 0.31 16.81 -0.79
N ARG A 316 1.59 16.55 -0.73
CA ARG A 316 2.12 15.22 -1.03
C ARG A 316 1.72 14.27 0.09
N LEU A 317 1.37 13.03 -0.26
CA LEU A 317 1.10 12.01 0.74
C LEU A 317 2.31 11.74 1.64
N GLU A 318 3.53 12.01 1.16
CA GLU A 318 4.76 11.95 1.95
C GLU A 318 4.75 12.93 3.14
N ASP A 319 4.23 14.14 2.94
CA ASP A 319 4.15 15.15 4.00
C ASP A 319 3.11 14.74 5.04
N ILE A 320 1.99 14.20 4.58
CA ILE A 320 0.94 13.64 5.44
C ILE A 320 1.50 12.49 6.27
N PHE A 321 2.14 11.54 5.60
CA PHE A 321 2.74 10.38 6.24
C PHE A 321 3.77 10.81 7.29
N ARG A 322 4.66 11.76 6.93
CA ARG A 322 5.65 12.32 7.85
C ARG A 322 4.97 12.94 9.06
N ASN A 323 3.98 13.81 8.88
CA ASN A 323 3.28 14.47 9.98
C ASN A 323 2.56 13.49 10.91
N LEU A 324 1.98 12.42 10.38
CA LEU A 324 1.29 11.40 11.16
C LEU A 324 2.23 10.39 11.84
N THR A 325 3.49 10.33 11.43
CA THR A 325 4.44 9.31 11.94
C THR A 325 5.63 9.88 12.69
N THR A 326 5.83 11.21 12.72
CA THR A 326 6.97 11.88 13.38
C THR A 326 6.69 12.27 14.85
N ASN A 327 5.48 12.02 15.37
CA ASN A 327 5.11 12.31 16.77
C ASN A 327 5.15 11.06 17.64
#